data_a283d08a736a1e6ea01a08555e42e44d
#
_entry.id   a283d08a736a1e6ea01a08555e42e44d
#
_cell.length_a   1.000
_cell.length_b   1.000
_cell.length_c   1.000
_cell.angle_alpha   90.00
_cell.angle_beta   90.00
_cell.angle_gamma   90.00
#
_symmetry.space_group_name_H-M   'P 1'
#
loop_
_entity.id
_entity.type
_entity.pdbx_description
1 polymer ?
#
loop_
_entity_poly.entity_id
_entity_poly.type
_entity_poly.pdbx_seq_one_letter_code
_entity_poly.pdbx_strand_id
1 'polypeptide(L)'
;MQQNFNDITFLTGNRECLEKATETKVLPVFSDAAVSFLSEMSNEILKDSRTKNYPDVAAYAFFLRKSSLTRLKEQVHNAESRIGRGIALHIAPSNVPVNFAVSFTDALLAGNINIVRVSDKPFSQVGIICDAINKVADTKYPDMKPYVQVVRYPHNDDITQGLSSMCDLRLIWGGNRTIANIRKAELPPRAIEYCFADRHSLAVIDADVYLKSNAEQTAKGFYIDTLYTDQNACSSPRLVVWTGKEIEKAKERFWDAFQQIAEKEYELPVIKVVDKLDALCRLAVSGNKVKRIGKSNRVVRVQVEKLTPDLMNFKESGGLFFEYDAYDLNEIVPILTKPCQTIAYFGVDKQALKNVIKNSGARGGDRVIPLGHTMDISILWDGLNMVEAMSRLIISA
;
A
#
# COMPACT_ATOMS: atom_id res chain seq x y z
N MET A 1 25.17 -22.82 13.04
CA MET A 1 25.31 -21.66 13.93
C MET A 1 24.02 -21.48 14.70
N GLN A 2 24.03 -21.43 16.01
CA GLN A 2 22.86 -21.10 16.81
C GLN A 2 22.47 -19.66 16.48
N GLN A 3 21.32 -19.46 15.89
CA GLN A 3 20.82 -18.13 15.56
C GLN A 3 20.52 -17.38 16.86
N ASN A 4 21.18 -16.25 17.08
CA ASN A 4 20.97 -15.46 18.29
C ASN A 4 19.80 -14.48 18.08
N PHE A 5 18.60 -14.86 18.53
CA PHE A 5 17.40 -14.04 18.48
C PHE A 5 17.11 -13.32 19.82
N ASN A 6 18.13 -13.08 20.66
CA ASN A 6 17.94 -12.49 22.00
C ASN A 6 17.39 -11.06 21.94
N ASP A 7 17.72 -10.28 20.90
CA ASP A 7 17.31 -8.89 20.77
C ASP A 7 15.95 -8.73 20.06
N ILE A 8 15.22 -9.82 19.82
CA ILE A 8 13.87 -9.76 19.26
C ILE A 8 12.85 -9.50 20.36
N THR A 9 12.09 -8.41 20.22
CA THR A 9 10.90 -8.14 21.00
C THR A 9 9.68 -8.67 20.28
N PHE A 10 8.91 -9.54 20.92
CA PHE A 10 7.66 -10.08 20.36
C PHE A 10 6.48 -9.20 20.77
N LEU A 11 5.75 -8.70 19.79
CA LEU A 11 4.45 -8.03 20.00
C LEU A 11 3.31 -9.06 19.93
N THR A 12 3.47 -10.09 19.10
CA THR A 12 2.61 -11.29 19.07
C THR A 12 3.47 -12.53 18.89
N GLY A 13 2.96 -13.68 19.32
CA GLY A 13 3.75 -14.90 19.35
C GLY A 13 4.80 -14.89 20.46
N ASN A 14 5.79 -15.75 20.32
CA ASN A 14 6.89 -15.86 21.26
C ASN A 14 8.09 -16.60 20.62
N ARG A 15 9.17 -16.70 21.40
CA ARG A 15 10.40 -17.37 20.94
C ARG A 15 10.18 -18.84 20.57
N GLU A 16 9.39 -19.58 21.35
CA GLU A 16 9.08 -20.97 21.07
C GLU A 16 8.37 -21.13 19.72
N CYS A 17 7.39 -20.28 19.42
CA CYS A 17 6.71 -20.26 18.12
C CYS A 17 7.68 -19.97 16.98
N LEU A 18 8.65 -19.05 17.18
CA LEU A 18 9.66 -18.73 16.18
C LEU A 18 10.60 -19.91 15.91
N GLU A 19 11.11 -20.57 16.97
CA GLU A 19 12.01 -21.71 16.87
C GLU A 19 11.34 -22.93 16.22
N LYS A 20 10.04 -23.11 16.44
CA LYS A 20 9.22 -24.18 15.84
C LYS A 20 8.59 -23.82 14.50
N ALA A 21 8.84 -22.63 13.96
CA ALA A 21 8.20 -22.17 12.73
C ALA A 21 8.44 -23.13 11.54
N THR A 22 9.64 -23.73 11.45
CA THR A 22 10.01 -24.69 10.40
C THR A 22 9.28 -26.02 10.51
N GLU A 23 8.77 -26.36 11.69
CA GLU A 23 8.01 -27.60 11.97
C GLU A 23 6.50 -27.38 11.80
N THR A 24 6.05 -26.11 11.79
CA THR A 24 4.64 -25.75 11.66
C THR A 24 4.15 -26.05 10.25
N LYS A 25 3.02 -26.77 10.15
CA LYS A 25 2.42 -27.15 8.87
C LYS A 25 1.78 -25.94 8.18
N VAL A 26 1.97 -25.82 6.88
CA VAL A 26 1.24 -24.84 6.06
C VAL A 26 -0.25 -25.18 5.96
N LEU A 27 -1.09 -24.18 5.71
CA LEU A 27 -2.53 -24.33 5.58
C LEU A 27 -2.96 -24.30 4.11
N PRO A 28 -4.12 -24.90 3.77
CA PRO A 28 -4.81 -24.61 2.51
C PRO A 28 -5.13 -23.12 2.39
N VAL A 29 -5.16 -22.62 1.16
CA VAL A 29 -5.58 -21.25 0.87
C VAL A 29 -7.02 -21.02 1.34
N PHE A 30 -7.25 -19.90 2.06
CA PHE A 30 -8.52 -19.62 2.73
C PHE A 30 -9.01 -20.76 3.63
N SER A 31 -8.12 -21.42 4.38
CA SER A 31 -8.51 -22.43 5.35
C SER A 31 -9.53 -21.87 6.36
N ASP A 32 -10.46 -22.71 6.82
CA ASP A 32 -11.48 -22.29 7.77
C ASP A 32 -10.88 -21.74 9.07
N ALA A 33 -9.74 -22.29 9.51
CA ALA A 33 -9.02 -21.79 10.67
C ALA A 33 -8.52 -20.36 10.48
N ALA A 34 -7.87 -20.06 9.33
CA ALA A 34 -7.38 -18.72 9.03
C ALA A 34 -8.52 -17.71 8.88
N VAL A 35 -9.57 -18.07 8.12
CA VAL A 35 -10.74 -17.21 7.90
C VAL A 35 -11.48 -16.91 9.21
N SER A 36 -11.67 -17.93 10.07
CA SER A 36 -12.34 -17.75 11.36
C SER A 36 -11.52 -16.93 12.33
N PHE A 37 -10.21 -17.14 12.40
CA PHE A 37 -9.27 -16.35 13.19
C PHE A 37 -9.30 -14.86 12.78
N LEU A 38 -9.15 -14.56 11.49
CA LEU A 38 -9.19 -13.19 10.96
C LEU A 38 -10.56 -12.53 11.19
N SER A 39 -11.65 -13.29 11.02
CA SER A 39 -13.00 -12.77 11.28
C SER A 39 -13.21 -12.40 12.76
N GLU A 40 -12.65 -13.19 13.69
CA GLU A 40 -12.72 -12.86 15.11
C GLU A 40 -11.82 -11.69 15.47
N MET A 41 -10.66 -11.56 14.84
CA MET A 41 -9.84 -10.32 14.95
C MET A 41 -10.62 -9.09 14.52
N SER A 42 -11.40 -9.15 13.43
CA SER A 42 -12.31 -8.07 13.03
C SER A 42 -13.20 -7.64 14.18
N ASN A 43 -13.85 -8.61 14.86
CA ASN A 43 -14.74 -8.33 15.97
C ASN A 43 -14.01 -7.68 17.15
N GLU A 44 -12.83 -8.16 17.50
CA GLU A 44 -12.06 -7.61 18.63
C GLU A 44 -11.52 -6.20 18.32
N ILE A 45 -11.04 -5.93 17.11
CA ILE A 45 -10.60 -4.59 16.68
C ILE A 45 -11.77 -3.60 16.73
N LEU A 46 -12.97 -3.99 16.25
CA LEU A 46 -14.14 -3.09 16.26
C LEU A 46 -14.70 -2.83 17.65
N LYS A 47 -14.48 -3.73 18.64
CA LYS A 47 -14.84 -3.51 20.04
C LYS A 47 -13.87 -2.59 20.78
N ASP A 48 -12.64 -2.46 20.31
CA ASP A 48 -11.65 -1.61 20.94
C ASP A 48 -12.00 -0.13 20.75
N SER A 49 -12.20 0.59 21.84
CA SER A 49 -12.57 2.00 21.81
C SER A 49 -11.54 2.89 21.13
N ARG A 50 -10.26 2.48 21.13
CA ARG A 50 -9.16 3.19 20.46
C ARG A 50 -9.34 3.22 18.93
N THR A 51 -9.99 2.20 18.35
CA THR A 51 -10.22 2.09 16.90
C THR A 51 -10.97 3.28 16.31
N LYS A 52 -11.83 3.93 17.11
CA LYS A 52 -12.58 5.13 16.68
C LYS A 52 -11.69 6.29 16.24
N ASN A 53 -10.46 6.34 16.76
CA ASN A 53 -9.49 7.39 16.45
C ASN A 53 -8.61 7.06 15.24
N TYR A 54 -8.74 5.84 14.68
CA TYR A 54 -7.89 5.33 13.61
C TYR A 54 -8.74 4.71 12.50
N PRO A 55 -9.25 5.52 11.55
CA PRO A 55 -10.10 5.05 10.46
C PRO A 55 -9.44 3.97 9.57
N ASP A 56 -8.12 3.97 9.44
CA ASP A 56 -7.34 2.95 8.75
C ASP A 56 -7.42 1.58 9.46
N VAL A 57 -7.40 1.55 10.79
CA VAL A 57 -7.62 0.34 11.60
C VAL A 57 -9.06 -0.15 11.46
N ALA A 58 -10.04 0.78 11.47
CA ALA A 58 -11.45 0.42 11.25
C ALA A 58 -11.67 -0.17 9.84
N ALA A 59 -11.08 0.44 8.80
CA ALA A 59 -11.13 -0.08 7.43
C ALA A 59 -10.52 -1.50 7.33
N TYR A 60 -9.38 -1.72 7.98
CA TYR A 60 -8.77 -3.04 8.08
C TYR A 60 -9.68 -4.05 8.79
N ALA A 61 -10.33 -3.68 9.89
CA ALA A 61 -11.28 -4.55 10.56
C ALA A 61 -12.48 -4.92 9.67
N PHE A 62 -13.01 -3.98 8.88
CA PHE A 62 -14.05 -4.28 7.89
C PHE A 62 -13.58 -5.21 6.78
N PHE A 63 -12.33 -5.06 6.33
CA PHE A 63 -11.72 -5.97 5.36
C PHE A 63 -11.66 -7.42 5.87
N LEU A 64 -11.41 -7.63 7.17
CA LEU A 64 -11.34 -8.95 7.81
C LEU A 64 -12.70 -9.63 8.05
N ARG A 65 -13.84 -8.98 7.78
CA ARG A 65 -15.16 -9.60 7.96
C ARG A 65 -15.31 -10.87 7.12
N LYS A 66 -15.93 -11.90 7.68
CA LYS A 66 -16.15 -13.19 7.01
C LYS A 66 -16.73 -13.02 5.60
N SER A 67 -17.72 -12.14 5.43
CA SER A 67 -18.33 -11.85 4.12
C SER A 67 -17.36 -11.23 3.12
N SER A 68 -16.43 -10.39 3.59
CA SER A 68 -15.37 -9.82 2.74
C SER A 68 -14.38 -10.90 2.34
N LEU A 69 -13.90 -11.71 3.29
CA LEU A 69 -12.95 -12.81 3.03
C LEU A 69 -13.53 -13.84 2.06
N THR A 70 -14.83 -14.17 2.19
CA THR A 70 -15.51 -15.08 1.24
C THR A 70 -15.47 -14.55 -0.20
N ARG A 71 -15.75 -13.24 -0.40
CA ARG A 71 -15.66 -12.61 -1.73
C ARG A 71 -14.24 -12.56 -2.27
N LEU A 72 -13.23 -12.40 -1.40
CA LEU A 72 -11.84 -12.44 -1.83
C LEU A 72 -11.43 -13.82 -2.33
N LYS A 73 -11.92 -14.88 -1.71
CA LYS A 73 -11.68 -16.27 -2.17
C LYS A 73 -12.11 -16.48 -3.62
N GLU A 74 -13.22 -15.88 -4.04
CA GLU A 74 -13.73 -15.96 -5.42
C GLU A 74 -12.80 -15.29 -6.45
N GLN A 75 -11.87 -14.44 -6.00
CA GLN A 75 -10.89 -13.78 -6.87
C GLN A 75 -9.59 -14.58 -7.05
N VAL A 76 -9.48 -15.74 -6.39
CA VAL A 76 -8.27 -16.60 -6.44
C VAL A 76 -8.52 -17.79 -7.33
N HIS A 77 -7.72 -17.91 -8.39
CA HIS A 77 -7.82 -19.03 -9.32
C HIS A 77 -7.35 -20.34 -8.69
N ASN A 78 -8.17 -21.40 -8.83
CA ASN A 78 -7.88 -22.73 -8.31
C ASN A 78 -7.55 -22.72 -6.80
N ALA A 79 -8.30 -21.95 -6.01
CA ALA A 79 -8.07 -21.80 -4.57
C ALA A 79 -8.05 -23.16 -3.83
N GLU A 80 -8.87 -24.13 -4.27
CA GLU A 80 -8.99 -25.47 -3.70
C GLU A 80 -7.74 -26.34 -3.93
N SER A 81 -6.95 -26.02 -4.95
CA SER A 81 -5.71 -26.73 -5.29
C SER A 81 -4.45 -25.96 -4.81
N ARG A 82 -4.62 -24.97 -3.95
CA ARG A 82 -3.51 -24.14 -3.46
C ARG A 82 -3.25 -24.33 -1.97
N ILE A 83 -1.97 -24.23 -1.60
CA ILE A 83 -1.50 -24.37 -0.21
C ILE A 83 -0.36 -23.37 0.02
N GLY A 84 -0.11 -23.00 1.27
CA GLY A 84 1.00 -22.15 1.66
C GLY A 84 2.37 -22.65 1.14
N ARG A 85 3.33 -21.74 1.07
CA ARG A 85 4.71 -22.05 0.70
C ARG A 85 5.54 -22.48 1.90
N GLY A 86 5.28 -21.91 3.08
CA GLY A 86 6.06 -22.12 4.29
C GLY A 86 6.09 -20.84 5.13
N ILE A 87 7.28 -20.42 5.54
CA ILE A 87 7.50 -19.23 6.37
C ILE A 87 7.57 -17.99 5.47
N ALA A 88 6.69 -17.02 5.73
CA ALA A 88 6.70 -15.70 5.11
C ALA A 88 7.35 -14.68 6.07
N LEU A 89 8.49 -14.12 5.68
CA LEU A 89 9.14 -13.02 6.38
C LEU A 89 8.70 -11.69 5.75
N HIS A 90 8.10 -10.83 6.55
CA HIS A 90 7.65 -9.50 6.13
C HIS A 90 8.54 -8.43 6.77
N ILE A 91 9.08 -7.55 5.95
CA ILE A 91 9.70 -6.30 6.39
C ILE A 91 8.71 -5.18 6.11
N ALA A 92 8.00 -4.75 7.15
CA ALA A 92 6.94 -3.75 7.03
C ALA A 92 7.48 -2.32 6.87
N PRO A 93 6.74 -1.43 6.18
CA PRO A 93 7.17 -0.05 5.98
C PRO A 93 7.03 0.76 7.28
N SER A 94 7.77 1.86 7.36
CA SER A 94 7.80 2.73 8.54
C SER A 94 6.87 3.97 8.43
N ASN A 95 6.05 4.05 7.38
CA ASN A 95 5.23 5.23 7.07
C ASN A 95 3.74 4.92 6.86
N VAL A 96 3.36 3.64 6.79
CA VAL A 96 1.96 3.18 6.66
C VAL A 96 1.69 2.14 7.75
N PRO A 97 1.17 2.56 8.92
CA PRO A 97 1.16 1.73 10.13
C PRO A 97 0.29 0.47 10.05
N VAL A 98 -0.72 0.42 9.18
CA VAL A 98 -1.61 -0.76 9.02
C VAL A 98 -1.12 -1.73 7.94
N ASN A 99 -0.15 -1.34 7.10
CA ASN A 99 0.31 -2.17 5.98
C ASN A 99 0.86 -3.54 6.43
N PHE A 100 1.54 -3.62 7.58
CA PHE A 100 2.02 -4.90 8.12
C PHE A 100 0.89 -5.91 8.30
N ALA A 101 -0.26 -5.42 8.74
CA ALA A 101 -1.44 -6.24 9.02
C ALA A 101 -2.10 -6.73 7.73
N VAL A 102 -2.17 -5.89 6.70
CA VAL A 102 -2.65 -6.30 5.37
C VAL A 102 -1.72 -7.35 4.78
N SER A 103 -0.40 -7.10 4.83
CA SER A 103 0.61 -8.02 4.28
C SER A 103 0.56 -9.41 4.94
N PHE A 104 0.45 -9.47 6.28
CA PHE A 104 0.34 -10.77 6.94
C PHE A 104 -1.01 -11.45 6.69
N THR A 105 -2.09 -10.68 6.58
CA THR A 105 -3.42 -11.24 6.28
C THR A 105 -3.42 -11.97 4.95
N ASP A 106 -2.88 -11.34 3.91
CA ASP A 106 -2.80 -11.95 2.58
C ASP A 106 -1.95 -13.24 2.61
N ALA A 107 -0.84 -13.23 3.35
CA ALA A 107 0.03 -14.40 3.49
C ALA A 107 -0.59 -15.49 4.37
N LEU A 108 -1.36 -15.15 5.41
CA LEU A 108 -2.10 -16.10 6.22
C LEU A 108 -3.25 -16.73 5.41
N LEU A 109 -3.98 -15.95 4.62
CA LEU A 109 -4.99 -16.46 3.69
C LEU A 109 -4.37 -17.35 2.61
N ALA A 110 -3.13 -17.09 2.20
CA ALA A 110 -2.35 -17.95 1.32
C ALA A 110 -1.86 -19.24 2.02
N GLY A 111 -2.02 -19.34 3.36
CA GLY A 111 -1.69 -20.53 4.15
C GLY A 111 -0.29 -20.56 4.75
N ASN A 112 0.39 -19.43 4.86
CA ASN A 112 1.76 -19.33 5.37
C ASN A 112 1.85 -19.06 6.87
N ILE A 113 2.98 -19.41 7.45
CA ILE A 113 3.44 -18.97 8.77
C ILE A 113 4.07 -17.58 8.61
N ASN A 114 3.71 -16.62 9.45
CA ASN A 114 4.10 -15.23 9.25
C ASN A 114 5.04 -14.74 10.36
N ILE A 115 6.19 -14.20 9.96
CA ILE A 115 7.10 -13.45 10.81
C ILE A 115 7.14 -12.02 10.26
N VAL A 116 6.61 -11.06 11.02
CA VAL A 116 6.41 -9.70 10.55
C VAL A 116 7.26 -8.73 11.37
N ARG A 117 8.32 -8.20 10.77
CA ARG A 117 9.09 -7.11 11.36
C ARG A 117 8.39 -5.79 11.13
N VAL A 118 8.01 -5.14 12.23
CA VAL A 118 7.47 -3.76 12.22
C VAL A 118 8.53 -2.75 12.64
N SER A 119 8.36 -1.49 12.26
CA SER A 119 9.29 -0.41 12.60
C SER A 119 9.25 -0.10 14.10
N ASP A 120 10.32 0.57 14.59
CA ASP A 120 10.42 1.00 16.00
C ASP A 120 9.54 2.22 16.32
N LYS A 121 8.91 2.84 15.31
CA LYS A 121 8.00 3.96 15.53
C LYS A 121 6.79 3.53 16.38
N PRO A 122 6.42 4.32 17.38
CA PRO A 122 5.33 3.99 18.31
C PRO A 122 3.95 4.28 17.72
N PHE A 123 3.54 3.51 16.70
CA PHE A 123 2.20 3.63 16.13
C PHE A 123 1.18 2.91 17.00
N SER A 124 0.15 3.62 17.46
CA SER A 124 -0.97 3.03 18.22
C SER A 124 -1.71 1.96 17.42
N GLN A 125 -1.80 2.12 16.10
CA GLN A 125 -2.44 1.15 15.20
C GLN A 125 -1.80 -0.24 15.30
N VAL A 126 -0.46 -0.30 15.41
CA VAL A 126 0.27 -1.56 15.59
C VAL A 126 -0.14 -2.21 16.92
N GLY A 127 -0.21 -1.43 18.01
CA GLY A 127 -0.64 -1.92 19.32
C GLY A 127 -2.06 -2.49 19.29
N ILE A 128 -3.03 -1.75 18.76
CA ILE A 128 -4.44 -2.18 18.66
C ILE A 128 -4.57 -3.53 17.93
N ILE A 129 -3.88 -3.66 16.80
CA ILE A 129 -3.95 -4.87 15.97
C ILE A 129 -3.24 -6.04 16.66
N CYS A 130 -2.06 -5.83 17.26
CA CYS A 130 -1.36 -6.87 18.00
C CYS A 130 -2.13 -7.34 19.24
N ASP A 131 -2.78 -6.42 19.97
CA ASP A 131 -3.65 -6.78 21.10
C ASP A 131 -4.81 -7.67 20.67
N ALA A 132 -5.43 -7.38 19.51
CA ALA A 132 -6.49 -8.21 18.94
C ALA A 132 -5.97 -9.59 18.53
N ILE A 133 -4.80 -9.67 17.87
CA ILE A 133 -4.15 -10.94 17.51
C ILE A 133 -3.94 -11.79 18.77
N ASN A 134 -3.29 -11.23 19.79
CA ASN A 134 -2.98 -11.95 21.03
C ASN A 134 -4.26 -12.42 21.73
N LYS A 135 -5.25 -11.54 21.90
CA LYS A 135 -6.51 -11.88 22.54
C LYS A 135 -7.23 -13.03 21.86
N VAL A 136 -7.32 -12.99 20.52
CA VAL A 136 -7.99 -14.03 19.75
C VAL A 136 -7.22 -15.35 19.78
N ALA A 137 -5.88 -15.29 19.64
CA ALA A 137 -5.02 -16.46 19.71
C ALA A 137 -5.00 -17.07 21.11
N ASP A 138 -5.03 -16.27 22.18
CA ASP A 138 -4.99 -16.79 23.55
C ASP A 138 -6.32 -17.42 24.02
N THR A 139 -7.44 -16.93 23.50
CA THR A 139 -8.76 -17.30 24.06
C THR A 139 -9.55 -18.26 23.18
N LYS A 140 -9.50 -18.11 21.85
CA LYS A 140 -10.38 -18.81 20.92
C LYS A 140 -9.67 -19.69 19.90
N TYR A 141 -8.47 -19.29 19.49
CA TYR A 141 -7.72 -19.96 18.41
C TYR A 141 -6.26 -20.21 18.80
N PRO A 142 -5.98 -20.97 19.87
CA PRO A 142 -4.60 -21.21 20.33
C PRO A 142 -3.71 -21.87 19.25
N ASP A 143 -4.30 -22.68 18.39
CA ASP A 143 -3.61 -23.33 17.29
C ASP A 143 -3.13 -22.35 16.20
N MET A 144 -3.62 -21.10 16.21
CA MET A 144 -3.18 -20.06 15.28
C MET A 144 -1.98 -19.26 15.79
N LYS A 145 -1.55 -19.41 17.06
CA LYS A 145 -0.36 -18.72 17.60
C LYS A 145 0.90 -18.92 16.76
N PRO A 146 1.23 -20.13 16.28
CA PRO A 146 2.44 -20.32 15.47
C PRO A 146 2.40 -19.59 14.13
N TYR A 147 1.21 -19.18 13.65
CA TYR A 147 1.06 -18.60 12.31
C TYR A 147 1.24 -17.08 12.25
N VAL A 148 1.26 -16.39 13.39
CA VAL A 148 1.36 -14.92 13.39
C VAL A 148 2.32 -14.44 14.48
N GLN A 149 3.51 -14.03 14.06
CA GLN A 149 4.55 -13.49 14.92
C GLN A 149 4.89 -12.08 14.44
N VAL A 150 4.52 -11.07 15.23
CA VAL A 150 4.90 -9.68 14.97
C VAL A 150 6.03 -9.31 15.90
N VAL A 151 7.14 -8.87 15.30
CA VAL A 151 8.40 -8.66 16.02
C VAL A 151 8.98 -7.28 15.76
N ARG A 152 9.77 -6.81 16.73
CA ARG A 152 10.69 -5.68 16.59
C ARG A 152 12.10 -6.13 16.91
N TYR A 153 13.05 -5.62 16.17
CA TYR A 153 14.49 -5.73 16.48
C TYR A 153 15.22 -4.54 15.85
N PRO A 154 16.33 -4.09 16.46
CA PRO A 154 17.13 -3.00 15.91
C PRO A 154 17.68 -3.36 14.52
N HIS A 155 18.30 -2.38 13.83
CA HIS A 155 19.03 -2.69 12.61
C HIS A 155 20.19 -3.64 12.92
N ASN A 156 19.93 -4.94 12.77
CA ASN A 156 20.87 -6.03 13.05
C ASN A 156 20.85 -6.98 11.86
N ASP A 157 21.98 -7.03 11.15
CA ASP A 157 22.12 -7.84 9.93
C ASP A 157 22.10 -9.34 10.25
N ASP A 158 22.60 -9.76 11.42
CA ASP A 158 22.63 -11.17 11.82
C ASP A 158 21.22 -11.70 12.09
N ILE A 159 20.36 -10.91 12.77
CA ILE A 159 18.96 -11.29 12.97
C ILE A 159 18.25 -11.35 11.64
N THR A 160 18.45 -10.35 10.78
CA THR A 160 17.83 -10.31 9.45
C THR A 160 18.29 -11.48 8.58
N GLN A 161 19.58 -11.84 8.63
CA GLN A 161 20.13 -13.02 7.95
C GLN A 161 19.54 -14.30 8.53
N GLY A 162 19.46 -14.44 9.84
CA GLY A 162 18.87 -15.60 10.50
C GLY A 162 17.42 -15.83 10.08
N LEU A 163 16.58 -14.79 10.13
CA LEU A 163 15.18 -14.89 9.70
C LEU A 163 15.06 -15.14 8.19
N SER A 164 15.92 -14.51 7.37
CA SER A 164 15.92 -14.72 5.92
C SER A 164 16.31 -16.14 5.52
N SER A 165 17.26 -16.76 6.23
CA SER A 165 17.74 -18.12 5.93
C SER A 165 16.72 -19.22 6.21
N MET A 166 15.69 -18.95 7.02
CA MET A 166 14.63 -19.91 7.35
C MET A 166 13.33 -19.69 6.59
N CYS A 167 13.18 -18.58 5.83
CA CYS A 167 11.95 -18.27 5.16
C CYS A 167 11.86 -18.86 3.75
N ASP A 168 10.63 -19.21 3.34
CA ASP A 168 10.29 -19.67 1.99
C ASP A 168 9.78 -18.52 1.11
N LEU A 169 9.41 -17.41 1.76
CA LEU A 169 8.89 -16.22 1.11
C LEU A 169 9.35 -14.98 1.88
N ARG A 170 9.89 -13.99 1.19
CA ARG A 170 10.25 -12.70 1.77
C ARG A 170 9.51 -11.55 1.07
N LEU A 171 8.82 -10.72 1.87
CA LEU A 171 8.14 -9.51 1.40
C LEU A 171 8.82 -8.29 1.99
N ILE A 172 9.28 -7.38 1.13
CA ILE A 172 9.97 -6.16 1.55
C ILE A 172 9.16 -4.95 1.11
N TRP A 173 8.59 -4.23 2.07
CA TRP A 173 7.89 -2.97 1.87
C TRP A 173 8.81 -1.82 2.28
N GLY A 174 9.33 -1.09 1.33
CA GLY A 174 10.24 0.01 1.63
C GLY A 174 10.92 0.61 0.43
N GLY A 175 11.62 1.72 0.64
CA GLY A 175 12.36 2.39 -0.40
C GLY A 175 13.52 1.56 -0.94
N ASN A 176 14.02 1.93 -2.12
CA ASN A 176 15.08 1.22 -2.84
C ASN A 176 16.31 0.92 -1.98
N ARG A 177 16.68 1.85 -1.08
CA ARG A 177 17.83 1.67 -0.16
C ARG A 177 17.56 0.57 0.87
N THR A 178 16.35 0.53 1.43
CA THR A 178 15.94 -0.52 2.39
C THR A 178 15.97 -1.88 1.71
N ILE A 179 15.39 -2.00 0.52
CA ILE A 179 15.40 -3.24 -0.26
C ILE A 179 16.83 -3.72 -0.52
N ALA A 180 17.72 -2.82 -0.98
CA ALA A 180 19.11 -3.15 -1.23
C ALA A 180 19.86 -3.64 0.02
N ASN A 181 19.55 -3.07 1.20
CA ASN A 181 20.14 -3.52 2.46
C ASN A 181 19.62 -4.89 2.90
N ILE A 182 18.31 -5.11 2.86
CA ILE A 182 17.70 -6.39 3.24
C ILE A 182 18.16 -7.52 2.29
N ARG A 183 18.37 -7.23 1.02
CA ARG A 183 18.86 -8.20 0.01
C ARG A 183 20.28 -8.69 0.25
N LYS A 184 21.05 -8.07 1.14
CA LYS A 184 22.34 -8.61 1.57
C LYS A 184 22.18 -9.91 2.36
N ALA A 185 21.04 -10.09 3.03
CA ALA A 185 20.68 -11.33 3.69
C ALA A 185 20.25 -12.38 2.66
N GLU A 186 20.98 -13.48 2.62
CA GLU A 186 20.75 -14.56 1.66
C GLU A 186 19.45 -15.31 1.96
N LEU A 187 18.81 -15.74 0.89
CA LEU A 187 17.60 -16.57 0.93
C LEU A 187 17.93 -18.02 0.56
N PRO A 188 17.17 -19.00 1.09
CA PRO A 188 17.22 -20.36 0.58
C PRO A 188 16.99 -20.43 -0.93
N PRO A 189 17.61 -21.37 -1.66
CA PRO A 189 17.57 -21.40 -3.14
C PRO A 189 16.17 -21.47 -3.75
N ARG A 190 15.17 -21.98 -3.03
CA ARG A 190 13.78 -22.08 -3.50
C ARG A 190 12.88 -20.98 -2.94
N ALA A 191 13.38 -20.10 -2.09
CA ALA A 191 12.60 -19.00 -1.55
C ALA A 191 12.28 -17.96 -2.64
N ILE A 192 11.14 -17.32 -2.50
CA ILE A 192 10.67 -16.28 -3.41
C ILE A 192 10.73 -14.94 -2.67
N GLU A 193 11.04 -13.87 -3.40
CA GLU A 193 11.04 -12.52 -2.86
C GLU A 193 10.12 -11.61 -3.67
N TYR A 194 9.28 -10.85 -2.95
CA TYR A 194 8.51 -9.74 -3.51
C TYR A 194 8.93 -8.43 -2.84
N CYS A 195 9.27 -7.43 -3.66
CA CYS A 195 9.69 -6.10 -3.20
C CYS A 195 8.72 -5.04 -3.69
N PHE A 196 8.20 -4.27 -2.74
CA PHE A 196 7.32 -3.13 -2.96
C PHE A 196 8.11 -1.85 -2.77
N ALA A 197 8.78 -1.43 -3.86
CA ALA A 197 9.72 -0.32 -3.89
C ALA A 197 9.02 1.05 -3.97
N ASP A 198 9.81 2.11 -4.03
CA ASP A 198 9.31 3.48 -4.23
C ASP A 198 8.55 3.59 -5.54
N ARG A 199 7.30 4.03 -5.46
CA ARG A 199 6.39 4.19 -6.59
C ARG A 199 5.69 5.55 -6.57
N HIS A 200 4.97 5.85 -7.63
CA HIS A 200 4.12 7.03 -7.75
C HIS A 200 2.80 6.66 -8.42
N SER A 201 1.82 7.51 -8.25
CA SER A 201 0.50 7.37 -8.84
C SER A 201 0.03 8.68 -9.43
N LEU A 202 -0.96 8.61 -10.32
CA LEU A 202 -1.59 9.77 -10.94
C LEU A 202 -3.11 9.67 -10.88
N ALA A 203 -3.78 10.80 -11.09
CA ALA A 203 -5.22 10.87 -11.31
C ALA A 203 -5.49 11.38 -12.71
N VAL A 204 -6.50 10.83 -13.40
CA VAL A 204 -7.01 11.32 -14.67
C VAL A 204 -8.45 11.71 -14.48
N ILE A 205 -8.77 12.98 -14.74
CA ILE A 205 -10.09 13.57 -14.48
C ILE A 205 -10.65 14.16 -15.78
N ASP A 206 -11.86 13.73 -16.15
CA ASP A 206 -12.61 14.38 -17.22
C ASP A 206 -13.30 15.62 -16.67
N ALA A 207 -12.93 16.79 -17.19
CA ALA A 207 -13.40 18.09 -16.76
C ALA A 207 -14.91 18.26 -16.99
N ASP A 208 -15.42 17.83 -18.14
CA ASP A 208 -16.81 18.00 -18.51
C ASP A 208 -17.75 17.13 -17.66
N VAL A 209 -17.29 15.93 -17.30
CA VAL A 209 -18.01 15.03 -16.38
C VAL A 209 -17.92 15.54 -14.95
N TYR A 210 -16.71 15.99 -14.52
CA TYR A 210 -16.51 16.54 -13.18
C TYR A 210 -17.40 17.75 -12.90
N LEU A 211 -17.57 18.66 -13.86
CA LEU A 211 -18.40 19.85 -13.69
C LEU A 211 -19.88 19.54 -13.40
N LYS A 212 -20.34 18.34 -13.75
CA LYS A 212 -21.70 17.85 -13.48
C LYS A 212 -21.80 17.06 -12.16
N SER A 213 -20.68 16.82 -11.49
CA SER A 213 -20.62 16.03 -10.26
C SER A 213 -20.77 16.88 -8.99
N ASN A 214 -20.81 16.19 -7.83
CA ASN A 214 -20.69 16.83 -6.52
C ASN A 214 -19.21 17.14 -6.23
N ALA A 215 -18.83 18.42 -6.25
CA ALA A 215 -17.47 18.86 -6.06
C ALA A 215 -16.89 18.50 -4.69
N GLU A 216 -17.68 18.66 -3.63
CA GLU A 216 -17.26 18.37 -2.26
C GLU A 216 -16.98 16.87 -2.08
N GLN A 217 -17.87 16.01 -2.58
CA GLN A 217 -17.71 14.56 -2.51
C GLN A 217 -16.46 14.09 -3.29
N THR A 218 -16.25 14.64 -4.50
CA THR A 218 -15.08 14.29 -5.32
C THR A 218 -13.79 14.77 -4.68
N ALA A 219 -13.77 16.00 -4.15
CA ALA A 219 -12.62 16.56 -3.42
C ALA A 219 -12.33 15.77 -2.13
N LYS A 220 -13.38 15.31 -1.41
CA LYS A 220 -13.21 14.45 -0.23
C LYS A 220 -12.62 13.10 -0.59
N GLY A 221 -13.05 12.49 -1.70
CA GLY A 221 -12.45 11.26 -2.22
C GLY A 221 -10.95 11.47 -2.53
N PHE A 222 -10.61 12.55 -3.21
CA PHE A 222 -9.21 12.87 -3.52
C PHE A 222 -8.38 13.18 -2.25
N TYR A 223 -9.01 13.77 -1.22
CA TYR A 223 -8.37 13.96 0.08
C TYR A 223 -8.00 12.62 0.74
N ILE A 224 -8.92 11.66 0.71
CA ILE A 224 -8.68 10.30 1.22
C ILE A 224 -7.54 9.62 0.45
N ASP A 225 -7.52 9.76 -0.87
CA ASP A 225 -6.46 9.20 -1.72
C ASP A 225 -5.09 9.86 -1.51
N THR A 226 -5.04 11.06 -0.90
CA THR A 226 -3.81 11.88 -0.84
C THR A 226 -3.47 12.35 0.57
N LEU A 227 -4.00 13.48 1.01
CA LEU A 227 -3.58 14.17 2.24
C LEU A 227 -3.95 13.42 3.52
N TYR A 228 -4.91 12.53 3.48
CA TYR A 228 -5.28 11.69 4.62
C TYR A 228 -4.09 10.88 5.17
N THR A 229 -3.16 10.46 4.29
CA THR A 229 -1.91 9.76 4.64
C THR A 229 -0.69 10.65 4.40
N ASP A 230 -0.83 11.96 4.41
CA ASP A 230 0.25 12.91 4.10
C ASP A 230 0.90 12.65 2.73
N GLN A 231 0.14 12.11 1.78
CA GLN A 231 0.63 11.64 0.49
C GLN A 231 1.78 10.60 0.59
N ASN A 232 1.93 9.86 1.68
CA ASN A 232 3.01 8.90 1.86
C ASN A 232 2.73 7.55 1.19
N ALA A 233 1.48 7.24 0.86
CA ALA A 233 1.16 6.00 0.17
C ALA A 233 1.63 6.03 -1.29
N CYS A 234 2.14 4.89 -1.80
CA CYS A 234 2.53 4.77 -3.22
C CYS A 234 1.33 4.94 -4.15
N SER A 235 0.12 4.60 -3.69
CA SER A 235 -1.13 4.77 -4.42
C SER A 235 -1.66 6.22 -4.44
N SER A 236 -1.08 7.12 -3.64
CA SER A 236 -1.50 8.53 -3.61
C SER A 236 -1.11 9.26 -4.89
N PRO A 237 -2.07 9.84 -5.63
CA PRO A 237 -1.79 10.64 -6.81
C PRO A 237 -0.85 11.82 -6.53
N ARG A 238 0.17 11.98 -7.38
CA ARG A 238 1.13 13.10 -7.38
C ARG A 238 0.97 14.01 -8.59
N LEU A 239 0.35 13.48 -9.63
CA LEU A 239 0.04 14.16 -10.87
C LEU A 239 -1.47 14.08 -11.10
N VAL A 240 -2.09 15.18 -11.46
CA VAL A 240 -3.47 15.25 -11.93
C VAL A 240 -3.45 15.59 -13.41
N VAL A 241 -3.96 14.70 -14.23
CA VAL A 241 -4.12 14.87 -15.66
C VAL A 241 -5.57 15.22 -15.93
N TRP A 242 -5.79 16.35 -16.58
CA TRP A 242 -7.08 16.84 -16.98
C TRP A 242 -7.37 16.54 -18.44
N THR A 243 -8.59 16.09 -18.74
CA THR A 243 -9.10 15.88 -20.09
C THR A 243 -10.44 16.59 -20.27
N GLY A 244 -10.94 16.70 -21.49
CA GLY A 244 -12.21 17.36 -21.79
C GLY A 244 -12.01 18.81 -22.28
N LYS A 245 -13.10 19.58 -22.33
CA LYS A 245 -13.10 20.93 -22.93
C LYS A 245 -13.00 22.04 -21.89
N GLU A 246 -13.72 21.91 -20.79
CA GLU A 246 -13.87 22.96 -19.76
C GLU A 246 -12.84 22.82 -18.64
N ILE A 247 -11.56 22.55 -19.02
CA ILE A 247 -10.49 22.20 -18.08
C ILE A 247 -10.26 23.30 -17.03
N GLU A 248 -10.10 24.55 -17.43
CA GLU A 248 -9.78 25.63 -16.47
C GLU A 248 -10.88 25.82 -15.42
N LYS A 249 -12.15 25.77 -15.85
CA LYS A 249 -13.30 25.88 -14.95
C LYS A 249 -13.38 24.68 -13.99
N ALA A 250 -13.05 23.49 -14.48
CA ALA A 250 -13.01 22.29 -13.67
C ALA A 250 -11.89 22.34 -12.62
N LYS A 251 -10.68 22.79 -13.01
CA LYS A 251 -9.55 23.00 -12.10
C LYS A 251 -9.90 23.98 -10.98
N GLU A 252 -10.44 25.14 -11.32
CA GLU A 252 -10.83 26.15 -10.33
C GLU A 252 -11.77 25.54 -9.30
N ARG A 253 -12.87 24.96 -9.75
CA ARG A 253 -13.89 24.35 -8.87
C ARG A 253 -13.32 23.19 -8.02
N PHE A 254 -12.47 22.33 -8.60
CA PHE A 254 -11.92 21.18 -7.90
C PHE A 254 -10.93 21.58 -6.82
N TRP A 255 -10.00 22.45 -7.17
CA TRP A 255 -8.95 22.84 -6.24
C TRP A 255 -9.48 23.77 -5.14
N ASP A 256 -10.51 24.58 -5.41
CA ASP A 256 -11.18 25.37 -4.38
C ASP A 256 -11.86 24.45 -3.34
N ALA A 257 -12.61 23.45 -3.79
CA ALA A 257 -13.25 22.48 -2.90
C ALA A 257 -12.21 21.66 -2.12
N PHE A 258 -11.12 21.23 -2.79
CA PHE A 258 -10.04 20.48 -2.16
C PHE A 258 -9.26 21.32 -1.15
N GLN A 259 -8.98 22.60 -1.46
CA GLN A 259 -8.32 23.53 -0.56
C GLN A 259 -9.13 23.73 0.73
N GLN A 260 -10.44 23.90 0.63
CA GLN A 260 -11.32 24.04 1.81
C GLN A 260 -11.25 22.83 2.73
N ILE A 261 -11.23 21.61 2.17
CA ILE A 261 -11.08 20.38 2.96
C ILE A 261 -9.68 20.32 3.59
N ALA A 262 -8.64 20.63 2.82
CA ALA A 262 -7.26 20.61 3.32
C ALA A 262 -7.03 21.64 4.44
N GLU A 263 -7.64 22.81 4.38
CA GLU A 263 -7.56 23.82 5.45
C GLU A 263 -8.23 23.35 6.73
N LYS A 264 -9.33 22.63 6.62
CA LYS A 264 -10.12 22.15 7.75
C LYS A 264 -9.54 20.89 8.40
N GLU A 265 -9.03 19.95 7.59
CA GLU A 265 -8.77 18.58 8.05
C GLU A 265 -7.28 18.20 7.99
N TYR A 266 -6.43 18.94 7.25
CA TYR A 266 -5.03 18.56 7.07
C TYR A 266 -4.09 19.41 7.91
N GLU A 267 -3.39 18.74 8.83
CA GLU A 267 -2.30 19.35 9.59
C GLU A 267 -0.98 19.13 8.85
N LEU A 268 -0.47 20.20 8.21
CA LEU A 268 0.76 20.15 7.43
C LEU A 268 1.99 20.17 8.33
N PRO A 269 2.83 19.12 8.33
CA PRO A 269 4.10 19.14 9.05
C PRO A 269 5.03 20.22 8.48
N VAL A 270 5.69 21.02 9.35
CA VAL A 270 6.54 22.14 8.94
C VAL A 270 7.65 21.70 7.99
N ILE A 271 8.26 20.54 8.24
CA ILE A 271 9.32 20.00 7.38
C ILE A 271 8.85 19.81 5.92
N LYS A 272 7.57 19.48 5.69
CA LYS A 272 7.02 19.31 4.34
C LYS A 272 6.95 20.59 3.54
N VAL A 273 6.95 21.74 4.19
CA VAL A 273 7.07 23.04 3.49
C VAL A 273 8.45 23.18 2.88
N VAL A 274 9.48 22.80 3.65
CA VAL A 274 10.89 22.86 3.22
C VAL A 274 11.16 21.83 2.11
N ASP A 275 10.73 20.59 2.30
CA ASP A 275 10.89 19.50 1.31
C ASP A 275 10.27 19.88 -0.05
N LYS A 276 9.06 20.46 -0.03
CA LYS A 276 8.38 20.92 -1.26
C LYS A 276 9.12 22.08 -1.92
N LEU A 277 9.65 23.01 -1.13
CA LEU A 277 10.44 24.13 -1.69
C LEU A 277 11.71 23.63 -2.37
N ASP A 278 12.44 22.71 -1.74
CA ASP A 278 13.61 22.07 -2.33
C ASP A 278 13.26 21.35 -3.65
N ALA A 279 12.20 20.56 -3.65
CA ALA A 279 11.73 19.87 -4.86
C ALA A 279 11.37 20.85 -5.99
N LEU A 280 10.71 21.97 -5.68
CA LEU A 280 10.38 23.01 -6.65
C LEU A 280 11.63 23.70 -7.20
N CYS A 281 12.63 23.98 -6.36
CA CYS A 281 13.89 24.57 -6.80
C CYS A 281 14.65 23.61 -7.73
N ARG A 282 14.73 22.31 -7.37
CA ARG A 282 15.35 21.28 -8.22
C ARG A 282 14.61 21.15 -9.56
N LEU A 283 13.28 21.15 -9.54
CA LEU A 283 12.48 21.11 -10.75
C LEU A 283 12.71 22.34 -11.64
N ALA A 284 12.77 23.53 -11.06
CA ALA A 284 12.99 24.76 -11.82
C ALA A 284 14.33 24.80 -12.54
N VAL A 285 15.39 24.24 -11.92
CA VAL A 285 16.74 24.20 -12.54
C VAL A 285 16.94 23.03 -13.50
N SER A 286 16.02 22.06 -13.52
CA SER A 286 16.10 20.88 -14.40
C SER A 286 15.76 21.17 -15.87
N GLY A 287 15.37 22.40 -16.21
CA GLY A 287 14.97 22.80 -17.55
C GLY A 287 13.51 22.49 -17.90
N ASN A 288 12.74 21.92 -16.97
CA ASN A 288 11.31 21.76 -17.15
C ASN A 288 10.60 23.12 -17.08
N LYS A 289 9.79 23.42 -18.07
CA LYS A 289 8.93 24.60 -18.02
C LYS A 289 7.75 24.32 -17.09
N VAL A 290 7.73 25.03 -15.98
CA VAL A 290 6.75 24.83 -14.92
C VAL A 290 6.20 26.16 -14.42
N LYS A 291 4.94 26.14 -13.99
CA LYS A 291 4.29 27.29 -13.37
C LYS A 291 3.66 26.87 -12.05
N ARG A 292 4.12 27.45 -10.95
CA ARG A 292 3.46 27.28 -9.65
C ARG A 292 2.13 28.04 -9.66
N ILE A 293 1.06 27.37 -9.22
CA ILE A 293 -0.29 27.94 -9.13
C ILE A 293 -0.68 28.02 -7.65
N GLY A 294 -1.27 29.18 -7.27
CA GLY A 294 -1.72 29.44 -5.91
C GLY A 294 -0.58 29.80 -4.93
N LYS A 295 -0.98 30.15 -3.71
CA LYS A 295 -0.07 30.61 -2.64
C LYS A 295 -0.11 29.70 -1.40
N SER A 296 -1.00 28.69 -1.38
CA SER A 296 -1.12 27.77 -0.26
C SER A 296 0.13 26.90 -0.12
N ASN A 297 0.53 26.65 1.12
CA ASN A 297 1.54 25.63 1.42
C ASN A 297 0.92 24.25 1.70
N ARG A 298 -0.39 24.16 1.96
CA ARG A 298 -1.08 22.86 2.13
C ARG A 298 -1.36 22.19 0.79
N VAL A 299 -1.66 23.00 -0.24
CA VAL A 299 -1.94 22.52 -1.60
C VAL A 299 -1.06 23.30 -2.56
N VAL A 300 0.06 22.74 -2.93
CA VAL A 300 1.02 23.32 -3.89
C VAL A 300 0.78 22.67 -5.23
N ARG A 301 0.39 23.48 -6.22
CA ARG A 301 0.08 23.04 -7.58
C ARG A 301 1.16 23.50 -8.54
N VAL A 302 1.55 22.65 -9.47
CA VAL A 302 2.56 22.94 -10.47
C VAL A 302 2.09 22.48 -11.83
N GLN A 303 1.70 23.41 -12.67
CA GLN A 303 1.37 23.13 -14.06
C GLN A 303 2.65 22.82 -14.82
N VAL A 304 2.69 21.72 -15.55
CA VAL A 304 3.76 21.31 -16.44
C VAL A 304 3.29 21.37 -17.90
N GLU A 305 4.18 21.77 -18.81
CA GLU A 305 3.87 21.82 -20.25
C GLU A 305 4.01 20.46 -20.93
N LYS A 306 4.77 19.53 -20.32
CA LYS A 306 5.08 18.23 -20.90
C LYS A 306 5.24 17.17 -19.82
N LEU A 307 4.75 15.98 -20.07
CA LEU A 307 5.01 14.81 -19.25
C LEU A 307 6.31 14.14 -19.71
N THR A 308 7.25 13.99 -18.79
CA THR A 308 8.54 13.33 -19.03
C THR A 308 8.75 12.19 -18.02
N PRO A 309 9.49 11.13 -18.37
CA PRO A 309 9.70 9.97 -17.49
C PRO A 309 10.37 10.33 -16.15
N ASP A 310 11.11 11.41 -16.10
CA ASP A 310 11.85 11.92 -14.93
C ASP A 310 11.05 12.89 -14.06
N LEU A 311 9.87 13.35 -14.49
CA LEU A 311 9.04 14.31 -13.73
C LEU A 311 8.80 13.84 -12.30
N MET A 312 8.56 12.54 -12.10
CA MET A 312 8.30 11.98 -10.77
C MET A 312 9.54 11.88 -9.87
N ASN A 313 10.74 12.20 -10.34
CA ASN A 313 11.92 12.35 -9.49
C ASN A 313 11.83 13.60 -8.59
N PHE A 314 10.95 14.55 -8.94
CA PHE A 314 10.68 15.76 -8.18
C PHE A 314 9.41 15.67 -7.31
N LYS A 315 8.82 14.49 -7.19
CA LYS A 315 7.65 14.30 -6.33
C LYS A 315 8.01 14.48 -4.86
N GLU A 316 7.11 15.12 -4.11
CA GLU A 316 7.16 15.17 -2.65
C GLU A 316 5.78 14.88 -2.07
N SER A 317 5.75 14.55 -0.78
CA SER A 317 4.52 14.40 0.00
C SER A 317 4.06 15.75 0.59
N GLY A 318 2.97 15.74 1.36
CA GLY A 318 2.52 16.94 2.04
C GLY A 318 1.82 17.95 1.13
N GLY A 319 1.17 17.49 0.05
CA GLY A 319 0.33 18.34 -0.80
C GLY A 319 1.07 19.01 -1.95
N LEU A 320 2.06 18.36 -2.57
CA LEU A 320 2.62 18.75 -3.85
C LEU A 320 1.96 17.97 -4.98
N PHE A 321 1.33 18.70 -5.92
CA PHE A 321 0.64 18.14 -7.07
C PHE A 321 1.14 18.74 -8.37
N PHE A 322 1.54 17.88 -9.31
CA PHE A 322 1.75 18.28 -10.70
C PHE A 322 0.41 18.27 -11.42
N GLU A 323 0.23 19.14 -12.39
CA GLU A 323 -0.94 19.21 -13.26
C GLU A 323 -0.54 19.21 -14.73
N TYR A 324 -1.31 18.51 -15.54
CA TYR A 324 -1.13 18.44 -16.98
C TYR A 324 -2.49 18.43 -17.68
N ASP A 325 -2.61 19.15 -18.79
CA ASP A 325 -3.81 19.23 -19.62
C ASP A 325 -3.59 18.36 -20.86
N ALA A 326 -4.26 17.24 -20.94
CA ALA A 326 -4.14 16.28 -22.03
C ALA A 326 -5.28 16.42 -23.03
N TYR A 327 -4.96 16.46 -24.30
CA TYR A 327 -5.91 16.38 -25.41
C TYR A 327 -6.30 14.93 -25.70
N ASP A 328 -5.35 14.00 -25.48
CA ASP A 328 -5.50 12.57 -25.71
C ASP A 328 -4.93 11.77 -24.54
N LEU A 329 -5.59 10.65 -24.19
CA LEU A 329 -5.14 9.80 -23.09
C LEU A 329 -3.75 9.18 -23.33
N ASN A 330 -3.30 9.02 -24.58
CA ASN A 330 -1.97 8.49 -24.87
C ASN A 330 -0.85 9.43 -24.41
N GLU A 331 -1.13 10.70 -24.16
CA GLU A 331 -0.14 11.65 -23.63
C GLU A 331 0.37 11.29 -22.24
N ILE A 332 -0.34 10.41 -21.48
CA ILE A 332 0.15 9.93 -20.18
C ILE A 332 1.24 8.85 -20.30
N VAL A 333 1.45 8.26 -21.49
CA VAL A 333 2.39 7.14 -21.68
C VAL A 333 3.80 7.41 -21.14
N PRO A 334 4.40 8.60 -21.32
CA PRO A 334 5.74 8.88 -20.78
C PRO A 334 5.86 8.73 -19.25
N ILE A 335 4.76 8.91 -18.50
CA ILE A 335 4.72 8.76 -17.04
C ILE A 335 4.47 7.31 -16.61
N LEU A 336 3.93 6.46 -17.47
CA LEU A 336 3.63 5.05 -17.17
C LEU A 336 4.90 4.18 -17.18
N THR A 337 5.93 4.69 -16.51
CA THR A 337 7.19 3.98 -16.28
C THR A 337 7.03 2.90 -15.21
N LYS A 338 7.99 1.98 -15.08
CA LYS A 338 7.93 0.89 -14.10
C LYS A 338 7.58 1.33 -12.66
N PRO A 339 8.01 2.51 -12.16
CA PRO A 339 7.57 3.02 -10.87
C PRO A 339 6.11 3.52 -10.81
N CYS A 340 5.41 3.70 -11.93
CA CYS A 340 4.01 4.11 -11.91
C CYS A 340 3.13 2.95 -11.43
N GLN A 341 2.36 3.18 -10.33
CA GLN A 341 1.52 2.14 -9.71
C GLN A 341 0.05 2.25 -10.10
N THR A 342 -0.59 3.34 -9.67
CA THR A 342 -2.04 3.48 -9.76
C THR A 342 -2.42 4.67 -10.65
N ILE A 343 -3.41 4.47 -11.48
CA ILE A 343 -4.15 5.50 -12.20
C ILE A 343 -5.52 5.61 -11.52
N ALA A 344 -5.72 6.65 -10.71
CA ALA A 344 -7.04 7.02 -10.22
C ALA A 344 -7.81 7.71 -11.35
N TYR A 345 -9.07 7.40 -11.56
CA TYR A 345 -9.82 8.02 -12.63
C TYR A 345 -11.17 8.58 -12.16
N PHE A 346 -11.61 9.66 -12.79
CA PHE A 346 -12.94 10.24 -12.63
C PHE A 346 -13.51 10.70 -13.96
N GLY A 347 -14.67 10.19 -14.33
CA GLY A 347 -15.36 10.55 -15.58
C GLY A 347 -14.74 9.97 -16.86
N VAL A 348 -13.61 9.29 -16.76
CA VAL A 348 -12.91 8.65 -17.89
C VAL A 348 -13.29 7.17 -17.96
N ASP A 349 -13.40 6.61 -19.15
CA ASP A 349 -13.63 5.19 -19.32
C ASP A 349 -12.41 4.37 -18.87
N LYS A 350 -12.61 3.50 -17.87
CA LYS A 350 -11.55 2.61 -17.36
C LYS A 350 -10.97 1.69 -18.44
N GLN A 351 -11.77 1.29 -19.43
CA GLN A 351 -11.30 0.42 -20.50
C GLN A 351 -10.39 1.19 -21.47
N ALA A 352 -10.67 2.46 -21.72
CA ALA A 352 -9.79 3.33 -22.52
C ALA A 352 -8.41 3.46 -21.85
N LEU A 353 -8.35 3.69 -20.52
CA LEU A 353 -7.08 3.72 -19.77
C LEU A 353 -6.33 2.39 -19.84
N LYS A 354 -7.01 1.27 -19.67
CA LYS A 354 -6.39 -0.06 -19.83
C LYS A 354 -5.85 -0.28 -21.24
N ASN A 355 -6.56 0.20 -22.26
CA ASN A 355 -6.12 0.09 -23.64
C ASN A 355 -4.87 0.93 -23.89
N VAL A 356 -4.77 2.15 -23.34
CA VAL A 356 -3.56 2.98 -23.41
C VAL A 356 -2.35 2.20 -22.86
N ILE A 357 -2.47 1.61 -21.67
CA ILE A 357 -1.40 0.82 -21.04
C ILE A 357 -1.00 -0.37 -21.93
N LYS A 358 -1.99 -1.15 -22.41
CA LYS A 358 -1.74 -2.36 -23.21
C LYS A 358 -1.14 -2.04 -24.59
N ASN A 359 -1.71 -1.06 -25.28
CA ASN A 359 -1.31 -0.74 -26.66
C ASN A 359 0.05 -0.05 -26.72
N SER A 360 0.40 0.75 -25.70
CA SER A 360 1.71 1.38 -25.59
C SER A 360 2.82 0.43 -25.09
N GLY A 361 2.46 -0.73 -24.54
CA GLY A 361 3.43 -1.60 -23.87
C GLY A 361 4.07 -0.96 -22.62
N ALA A 362 3.37 -0.04 -21.96
CA ALA A 362 3.85 0.66 -20.77
C ALA A 362 4.22 -0.36 -19.67
N ARG A 363 5.26 -0.03 -18.88
CA ARG A 363 5.78 -0.91 -17.82
C ARG A 363 5.20 -0.63 -16.45
N GLY A 364 4.31 0.36 -16.35
CA GLY A 364 3.61 0.75 -15.13
C GLY A 364 2.14 1.00 -15.40
N GLY A 365 1.40 1.42 -14.35
CA GLY A 365 -0.05 1.55 -14.39
C GLY A 365 -0.75 0.24 -14.01
N ASP A 366 -0.23 -0.45 -12.99
CA ASP A 366 -0.72 -1.78 -12.57
C ASP A 366 -2.16 -1.77 -12.07
N ARG A 367 -2.65 -0.61 -11.59
CA ARG A 367 -4.01 -0.45 -11.04
C ARG A 367 -4.72 0.72 -11.72
N VAL A 368 -5.95 0.50 -12.19
CA VAL A 368 -6.88 1.52 -12.68
C VAL A 368 -8.10 1.52 -11.78
N ILE A 369 -8.22 2.53 -10.90
CA ILE A 369 -9.14 2.56 -9.75
C ILE A 369 -9.95 3.87 -9.80
N PRO A 370 -11.26 3.87 -9.45
CA PRO A 370 -12.00 5.11 -9.29
C PRO A 370 -11.33 6.05 -8.27
N LEU A 371 -11.34 7.35 -8.53
CA LEU A 371 -10.86 8.38 -7.59
C LEU A 371 -11.66 8.29 -6.28
N GLY A 372 -10.97 8.40 -5.15
CA GLY A 372 -11.50 8.16 -3.81
C GLY A 372 -11.36 6.73 -3.30
N HIS A 373 -10.77 5.83 -4.10
CA HIS A 373 -10.67 4.39 -3.81
C HIS A 373 -9.23 3.84 -3.90
N THR A 374 -8.22 4.71 -4.01
CA THR A 374 -6.82 4.24 -4.15
C THR A 374 -6.30 3.59 -2.88
N MET A 375 -6.90 3.93 -1.73
CA MET A 375 -6.56 3.40 -0.41
C MET A 375 -7.36 2.15 0.00
N ASP A 376 -8.30 1.71 -0.83
CA ASP A 376 -9.10 0.51 -0.55
C ASP A 376 -8.19 -0.73 -0.43
N ILE A 377 -8.38 -1.47 0.67
CA ILE A 377 -7.62 -2.69 0.93
C ILE A 377 -8.10 -3.81 -0.02
N SER A 378 -7.16 -4.47 -0.66
CA SER A 378 -7.42 -5.53 -1.63
C SER A 378 -6.27 -6.55 -1.65
N ILE A 379 -6.57 -7.80 -2.02
CA ILE A 379 -5.55 -8.82 -2.33
C ILE A 379 -4.89 -8.59 -3.71
N LEU A 380 -5.39 -7.64 -4.50
CA LEU A 380 -4.82 -7.28 -5.80
C LEU A 380 -3.92 -6.05 -5.62
N TRP A 381 -2.61 -6.26 -5.66
CA TRP A 381 -1.63 -5.21 -5.41
C TRP A 381 -0.45 -5.30 -6.38
N ASP A 382 -0.01 -4.16 -6.91
CA ASP A 382 1.15 -4.08 -7.83
C ASP A 382 1.10 -5.08 -9.00
N GLY A 383 -0.09 -5.28 -9.58
CA GLY A 383 -0.28 -6.22 -10.69
C GLY A 383 -0.32 -7.70 -10.28
N LEU A 384 -0.29 -7.99 -8.98
CA LEU A 384 -0.32 -9.35 -8.44
C LEU A 384 -1.63 -9.63 -7.69
N ASN A 385 -2.12 -10.86 -7.78
CA ASN A 385 -2.99 -11.41 -6.75
C ASN A 385 -2.09 -11.93 -5.62
N MET A 386 -2.07 -11.24 -4.49
CA MET A 386 -1.15 -11.51 -3.39
C MET A 386 -1.31 -12.92 -2.82
N VAL A 387 -2.54 -13.42 -2.71
CA VAL A 387 -2.79 -14.78 -2.22
C VAL A 387 -2.25 -15.82 -3.20
N GLU A 388 -2.44 -15.64 -4.51
CA GLU A 388 -1.88 -16.52 -5.53
C GLU A 388 -0.35 -16.49 -5.56
N ALA A 389 0.23 -15.29 -5.48
CA ALA A 389 1.68 -15.09 -5.48
C ALA A 389 2.36 -15.73 -4.27
N MET A 390 1.71 -15.67 -3.11
CA MET A 390 2.23 -16.20 -1.85
C MET A 390 1.84 -17.66 -1.56
N SER A 391 1.06 -18.30 -2.42
CA SER A 391 0.74 -19.72 -2.33
C SER A 391 1.43 -20.52 -3.44
N ARG A 392 1.38 -21.83 -3.35
CA ARG A 392 1.78 -22.74 -4.43
C ARG A 392 0.58 -23.55 -4.91
N LEU A 393 0.52 -23.79 -6.21
CA LEU A 393 -0.49 -24.66 -6.83
C LEU A 393 -0.03 -26.10 -6.77
N ILE A 394 -0.93 -27.02 -6.37
CA ILE A 394 -0.74 -28.45 -6.47
C ILE A 394 -1.29 -28.87 -7.84
N ILE A 395 -0.40 -29.30 -8.72
CA ILE A 395 -0.75 -29.71 -10.08
C ILE A 395 -1.01 -31.21 -10.07
N SER A 396 -2.18 -31.63 -10.53
CA SER A 396 -2.49 -33.01 -10.89
C SER A 396 -2.56 -33.10 -12.42
N ALA A 397 -1.83 -34.04 -13.01
CA ALA A 397 -1.89 -34.34 -14.44
C ALA A 397 -2.98 -35.39 -14.72
#